data_4580873c7eacda3ad5daf81c1b7408bf
#
_entry.id   4580873c7eacda3ad5daf81c1b7408bf
#
_cell.length_a   1.000
_cell.length_b   1.000
_cell.length_c   1.000
_cell.angle_alpha   90.00
_cell.angle_beta   90.00
_cell.angle_gamma   90.00
#
_symmetry.space_group_name_H-M   'P 1'
#
loop_
_entity.id
_entity.type
_entity.pdbx_description
1 polymer ?
#
loop_
_entity_poly.entity_id
_entity_poly.type
_entity_poly.pdbx_seq_one_letter_code
_entity_poly.pdbx_strand_id
1 'polypeptide(L)'
;MAPRLSLLVALAAGARAHEHFLLLGGNDEPNPAVLGYIPVPLDSSYSDVRLDVEGKVPSYLNGTLYRGAPGHWPDGWWLDGLITLNAFRFSQGSVSYSMQWSKDEAYNRTVAGTAPNPPAPMGPVPGAIPHPANGSWPTGVAFRQVQGQILGSTGVSNANSFHAATLQPLEMPFVYSDDLGAPFLAPTHEQTIDGHVVHHLVTGMQKGSGGVPSYVVYTIRPGSRARDVVAKIEHPKESSPFEGYPSFQHMPLLTSEYYVMLEAPCYYPETVTSVGEVDWKGWRSNPLAGGHVRLVSRATGESIVYPLKSTVFAIHHINAFHDGNNLIIDTIQTFPWFVPCAEAFKGLDMDSYVGNWKKIGSGLAMSKLVRLTLPLDRPGATVAAQPLSNVTGMEFPTISYDKLNGKPYRYAWGCWMSSSKAPYYDALLKLDVQTGASTSWKVDGHYPGEPIFVPNPEGKSEDDGVVMTNVLDTIKNQTYLVLLDGQTMQQIGRAGPTPHVIPHGFHGRYYDRKLNAAAETPAAVWV
;
A
#
# COMPACT_ATOMS: atom_id res chain seq x y z
N MET A 1 -22.46 -40.49 -0.29
CA MET A 1 -22.24 -40.17 1.13
C MET A 1 -20.90 -39.48 1.42
N ALA A 2 -20.10 -39.15 0.43
CA ALA A 2 -18.79 -38.52 0.59
C ALA A 2 -18.75 -36.98 0.74
N PRO A 3 -19.74 -36.17 0.27
CA PRO A 3 -19.61 -34.72 0.36
C PRO A 3 -19.90 -34.11 1.74
N ARG A 4 -20.56 -34.84 2.64
CA ARG A 4 -20.87 -34.30 3.98
C ARG A 4 -19.71 -34.39 4.98
N LEU A 5 -18.76 -35.29 4.76
CA LEU A 5 -17.62 -35.48 5.66
C LEU A 5 -16.56 -34.40 5.43
N SER A 6 -16.34 -33.98 4.16
CA SER A 6 -15.38 -32.91 3.79
C SER A 6 -15.84 -31.52 4.29
N LEU A 7 -17.15 -31.25 4.30
CA LEU A 7 -17.69 -29.99 4.81
C LEU A 7 -17.58 -29.90 6.35
N LEU A 8 -17.80 -31.01 7.05
CA LEU A 8 -17.64 -31.07 8.50
C LEU A 8 -16.18 -30.97 8.96
N VAL A 9 -15.24 -31.52 8.18
CA VAL A 9 -13.79 -31.40 8.47
C VAL A 9 -13.31 -29.98 8.20
N ALA A 10 -13.80 -29.32 7.13
CA ALA A 10 -13.49 -27.92 6.84
C ALA A 10 -14.08 -26.96 7.89
N LEU A 11 -15.32 -27.22 8.34
CA LEU A 11 -15.95 -26.47 9.43
C LEU A 11 -15.26 -26.71 10.78
N ALA A 12 -14.81 -27.93 11.05
CA ALA A 12 -14.09 -28.26 12.29
C ALA A 12 -12.65 -27.69 12.28
N ALA A 13 -11.98 -27.66 11.13
CA ALA A 13 -10.68 -27.01 10.99
C ALA A 13 -10.80 -25.49 11.14
N GLY A 14 -11.83 -24.88 10.52
CA GLY A 14 -12.13 -23.46 10.68
C GLY A 14 -12.51 -23.10 12.11
N ALA A 15 -13.33 -23.93 12.78
CA ALA A 15 -13.69 -23.70 14.17
C ALA A 15 -12.50 -23.84 15.14
N ARG A 16 -11.60 -24.82 14.92
CA ARG A 16 -10.40 -24.98 15.75
C ARG A 16 -9.38 -23.86 15.49
N ALA A 17 -9.22 -23.41 14.25
CA ALA A 17 -8.42 -22.22 13.95
C ALA A 17 -9.01 -20.99 14.64
N HIS A 18 -10.34 -20.83 14.59
CA HIS A 18 -11.05 -19.73 15.24
C HIS A 18 -10.87 -19.71 16.76
N GLU A 19 -11.02 -20.86 17.43
CA GLU A 19 -10.76 -20.99 18.87
C GLU A 19 -9.30 -20.75 19.22
N HIS A 20 -8.36 -21.25 18.41
CA HIS A 20 -6.92 -21.06 18.63
C HIS A 20 -6.52 -19.60 18.45
N PHE A 21 -7.02 -18.94 17.40
CA PHE A 21 -6.79 -17.51 17.17
C PHE A 21 -7.38 -16.61 18.27
N LEU A 22 -8.53 -16.93 18.80
CA LEU A 22 -9.13 -16.17 19.90
C LEU A 22 -8.32 -16.27 21.20
N LEU A 23 -7.58 -17.37 21.40
CA LEU A 23 -6.75 -17.62 22.59
C LEU A 23 -5.35 -16.96 22.50
N LEU A 24 -4.87 -16.60 21.30
CA LEU A 24 -3.53 -16.00 21.11
C LEU A 24 -3.40 -14.56 21.58
N GLY A 25 -4.45 -13.93 22.02
CA GLY A 25 -4.46 -12.57 22.56
C GLY A 25 -3.71 -12.35 23.89
N GLY A 26 -2.84 -13.25 24.29
CA GLY A 26 -1.84 -13.19 25.40
C GLY A 26 -2.12 -12.18 26.52
N ASN A 27 -3.26 -12.23 27.14
CA ASN A 27 -3.80 -11.71 28.39
C ASN A 27 -5.32 -11.54 28.26
N ASP A 28 -6.04 -12.39 28.88
CA ASP A 28 -7.43 -12.36 29.41
C ASP A 28 -8.59 -11.83 28.51
N GLU A 29 -8.34 -11.09 27.42
CA GLU A 29 -9.37 -10.59 26.50
C GLU A 29 -9.04 -10.99 25.04
N PRO A 30 -9.95 -11.66 24.34
CA PRO A 30 -9.77 -12.02 22.93
C PRO A 30 -9.58 -10.76 22.07
N ASN A 31 -8.62 -10.79 21.14
CA ASN A 31 -8.47 -9.73 20.15
C ASN A 31 -9.44 -9.95 18.97
N PRO A 32 -10.56 -9.24 18.87
CA PRO A 32 -11.54 -9.48 17.81
C PRO A 32 -11.02 -9.13 16.42
N ALA A 33 -10.00 -8.27 16.30
CA ALA A 33 -9.42 -7.90 15.00
C ALA A 33 -8.75 -9.10 14.30
N VAL A 34 -8.45 -10.19 15.00
CA VAL A 34 -7.90 -11.43 14.40
C VAL A 34 -8.82 -12.06 13.35
N LEU A 35 -10.11 -11.75 13.37
CA LEU A 35 -11.04 -12.18 12.32
C LEU A 35 -10.64 -11.67 10.92
N GLY A 36 -9.92 -10.56 10.85
CA GLY A 36 -9.34 -10.05 9.61
C GLY A 36 -8.08 -10.79 9.13
N TYR A 37 -7.62 -11.80 9.86
CA TYR A 37 -6.51 -12.68 9.49
C TYR A 37 -6.94 -14.11 9.24
N ILE A 38 -8.23 -14.35 8.96
CA ILE A 38 -8.72 -15.68 8.55
C ILE A 38 -8.48 -15.86 7.06
N PRO A 39 -7.77 -16.93 6.64
CA PRO A 39 -7.52 -17.20 5.24
C PRO A 39 -8.80 -17.42 4.43
N VAL A 40 -8.80 -16.93 3.21
CA VAL A 40 -9.85 -17.18 2.21
C VAL A 40 -9.58 -18.55 1.55
N PRO A 41 -10.58 -19.41 1.36
CA PRO A 41 -10.39 -20.66 0.64
C PRO A 41 -9.89 -20.43 -0.79
N LEU A 42 -8.88 -21.18 -1.22
CA LEU A 42 -8.18 -20.99 -2.52
C LEU A 42 -9.10 -21.19 -3.74
N ASP A 43 -10.18 -21.93 -3.60
CA ASP A 43 -11.19 -22.15 -4.64
C ASP A 43 -12.29 -21.09 -4.67
N SER A 44 -12.25 -20.11 -3.75
CA SER A 44 -13.24 -19.03 -3.70
C SER A 44 -13.05 -18.03 -4.82
N SER A 45 -14.14 -17.64 -5.43
CA SER A 45 -14.22 -16.49 -6.33
C SER A 45 -15.65 -15.95 -6.37
N TYR A 46 -15.80 -14.66 -6.60
CA TYR A 46 -17.10 -14.00 -6.66
C TYR A 46 -17.14 -13.06 -7.86
N SER A 47 -18.26 -13.06 -8.58
CA SER A 47 -18.41 -12.24 -9.78
C SER A 47 -19.71 -11.47 -9.73
N ASP A 48 -19.63 -10.16 -9.69
CA ASP A 48 -20.73 -9.21 -9.80
C ASP A 48 -21.91 -9.49 -8.82
N VAL A 49 -21.57 -9.87 -7.59
CA VAL A 49 -22.57 -10.13 -6.54
C VAL A 49 -23.16 -8.80 -6.11
N ARG A 50 -24.47 -8.61 -6.32
CA ARG A 50 -25.16 -7.41 -5.86
C ARG A 50 -25.18 -7.38 -4.34
N LEU A 51 -24.76 -6.25 -3.76
CA LEU A 51 -24.79 -6.01 -2.33
C LEU A 51 -26.07 -5.26 -1.93
N ASP A 52 -26.57 -5.58 -0.75
CA ASP A 52 -27.63 -4.78 -0.14
C ASP A 52 -27.09 -3.42 0.27
N VAL A 53 -27.85 -2.37 -0.01
CA VAL A 53 -27.48 -0.99 0.31
C VAL A 53 -28.38 -0.48 1.42
N GLU A 54 -27.78 -0.04 2.52
CA GLU A 54 -28.45 0.70 3.59
C GLU A 54 -28.00 2.15 3.54
N GLY A 55 -28.93 3.10 3.67
CA GLY A 55 -28.64 4.52 3.55
C GLY A 55 -28.51 4.99 2.10
N LYS A 56 -27.53 5.86 1.81
CA LYS A 56 -27.39 6.51 0.50
C LYS A 56 -26.03 6.21 -0.14
N VAL A 57 -26.06 5.79 -1.39
CA VAL A 57 -24.91 5.81 -2.29
C VAL A 57 -25.07 7.02 -3.22
N PRO A 58 -24.20 8.04 -3.14
CA PRO A 58 -24.28 9.21 -4.02
C PRO A 58 -24.27 8.84 -5.49
N SER A 59 -25.12 9.50 -6.29
CA SER A 59 -25.31 9.18 -7.71
C SER A 59 -24.10 9.49 -8.57
N TYR A 60 -23.18 10.34 -8.13
CA TYR A 60 -21.94 10.63 -8.83
C TYR A 60 -20.89 9.51 -8.67
N LEU A 61 -21.08 8.60 -7.72
CA LEU A 61 -20.25 7.40 -7.66
C LEU A 61 -20.65 6.46 -8.81
N ASN A 62 -19.87 6.48 -9.87
CA ASN A 62 -20.06 5.67 -11.05
C ASN A 62 -18.69 5.16 -11.53
N GLY A 63 -18.25 4.06 -10.94
CA GLY A 63 -16.89 3.55 -11.15
C GLY A 63 -16.60 2.33 -10.31
N THR A 64 -15.33 2.06 -10.09
CA THR A 64 -14.90 0.86 -9.35
C THR A 64 -13.81 1.20 -8.34
N LEU A 65 -14.01 0.77 -7.10
CA LEU A 65 -12.97 0.71 -6.08
C LEU A 65 -12.31 -0.66 -6.13
N TYR A 66 -11.02 -0.69 -6.46
CA TYR A 66 -10.18 -1.90 -6.39
C TYR A 66 -9.41 -1.90 -5.08
N ARG A 67 -9.28 -3.08 -4.47
CA ARG A 67 -8.51 -3.28 -3.23
C ARG A 67 -7.79 -4.62 -3.27
N GLY A 68 -6.56 -4.65 -2.75
CA GLY A 68 -5.81 -5.87 -2.53
C GLY A 68 -5.82 -6.28 -1.07
N ALA A 69 -5.87 -7.59 -0.84
CA ALA A 69 -5.71 -8.14 0.49
C ALA A 69 -4.97 -9.47 0.42
N PRO A 70 -4.05 -9.78 1.33
CA PRO A 70 -3.54 -11.13 1.50
C PRO A 70 -4.70 -12.03 1.88
N GLY A 71 -4.96 -13.03 1.05
CA GLY A 71 -6.09 -13.96 1.25
C GLY A 71 -5.66 -15.32 1.78
N HIS A 72 -4.39 -15.71 1.62
CA HIS A 72 -3.88 -17.00 2.07
C HIS A 72 -2.36 -16.92 2.27
N TRP A 73 -1.86 -17.40 3.40
CA TRP A 73 -0.44 -17.35 3.78
C TRP A 73 0.01 -18.71 4.30
N PRO A 74 0.34 -19.63 3.40
CA PRO A 74 0.61 -21.03 3.75
C PRO A 74 1.82 -21.21 4.68
N ASP A 75 2.74 -20.25 4.75
CA ASP A 75 3.92 -20.23 5.62
C ASP A 75 3.78 -19.39 6.89
N GLY A 76 2.58 -18.90 7.15
CA GLY A 76 2.27 -18.18 8.37
C GLY A 76 2.61 -16.69 8.36
N TRP A 77 3.14 -16.13 7.26
CA TRP A 77 3.47 -14.71 7.16
C TRP A 77 2.42 -13.96 6.32
N TRP A 78 1.60 -13.14 6.98
CA TRP A 78 0.48 -12.43 6.32
C TRP A 78 0.92 -11.45 5.22
N LEU A 79 1.99 -10.69 5.43
CA LEU A 79 2.49 -9.71 4.44
C LEU A 79 2.90 -10.35 3.11
N ASP A 80 3.22 -11.63 3.13
CA ASP A 80 3.66 -12.42 2.00
C ASP A 80 2.55 -13.31 1.42
N GLY A 81 1.33 -13.09 1.88
CA GLY A 81 0.18 -13.89 1.47
C GLY A 81 -0.17 -13.74 0.00
N LEU A 82 -0.74 -14.81 -0.55
CA LEU A 82 -1.36 -14.79 -1.88
C LEU A 82 -2.48 -13.76 -1.91
N ILE A 83 -2.50 -12.92 -2.94
CA ILE A 83 -3.37 -11.75 -3.00
C ILE A 83 -4.74 -12.08 -3.58
N THR A 84 -5.78 -11.63 -2.88
CA THR A 84 -7.13 -11.47 -3.43
C THR A 84 -7.31 -10.06 -3.97
N LEU A 85 -7.84 -9.96 -5.18
CA LEU A 85 -8.26 -8.73 -5.83
C LEU A 85 -9.73 -8.54 -5.57
N ASN A 86 -10.10 -7.43 -4.93
CA ASN A 86 -11.46 -7.12 -4.55
C ASN A 86 -11.93 -5.88 -5.32
N ALA A 87 -13.12 -5.90 -5.89
CA ALA A 87 -13.69 -4.79 -6.64
C ALA A 87 -15.12 -4.50 -6.18
N PHE A 88 -15.36 -3.24 -5.79
CA PHE A 88 -16.70 -2.72 -5.53
C PHE A 88 -17.09 -1.80 -6.68
N ARG A 89 -18.13 -2.17 -7.44
CA ARG A 89 -18.61 -1.41 -8.60
C ARG A 89 -19.84 -0.63 -8.24
N PHE A 90 -19.78 0.65 -8.53
CA PHE A 90 -20.86 1.61 -8.28
C PHE A 90 -21.56 1.93 -9.60
N SER A 91 -22.89 1.84 -9.61
CA SER A 91 -23.73 2.25 -10.73
C SER A 91 -25.11 2.63 -10.25
N GLN A 92 -25.53 3.85 -10.53
CA GLN A 92 -26.88 4.36 -10.26
C GLN A 92 -27.37 4.09 -8.81
N GLY A 93 -26.50 4.30 -7.83
CA GLY A 93 -26.83 4.08 -6.41
C GLY A 93 -26.79 2.63 -5.96
N SER A 94 -26.48 1.69 -6.84
CA SER A 94 -26.24 0.27 -6.49
C SER A 94 -24.75 -0.02 -6.37
N VAL A 95 -24.42 -1.09 -5.63
CA VAL A 95 -23.07 -1.59 -5.47
C VAL A 95 -23.05 -3.09 -5.76
N SER A 96 -22.11 -3.54 -6.57
CA SER A 96 -21.80 -4.96 -6.73
C SER A 96 -20.36 -5.26 -6.35
N TYR A 97 -20.11 -6.51 -5.97
CA TYR A 97 -18.83 -6.99 -5.50
C TYR A 97 -18.30 -8.13 -6.35
N SER A 98 -17.01 -8.09 -6.62
CA SER A 98 -16.28 -9.21 -7.22
C SER A 98 -14.98 -9.45 -6.48
N MET A 99 -14.57 -10.72 -6.41
CA MET A 99 -13.26 -11.13 -5.91
C MET A 99 -12.66 -12.20 -6.79
N GLN A 100 -11.38 -12.04 -7.12
CA GLN A 100 -10.56 -13.06 -7.78
C GLN A 100 -9.21 -13.15 -7.09
N TRP A 101 -8.61 -14.34 -7.13
CA TRP A 101 -7.20 -14.50 -6.80
C TRP A 101 -6.33 -13.87 -7.89
N SER A 102 -5.15 -13.37 -7.50
CA SER A 102 -4.20 -12.82 -8.48
C SER A 102 -3.73 -13.88 -9.48
N LYS A 103 -3.77 -15.17 -9.09
CA LYS A 103 -3.39 -16.32 -9.94
C LYS A 103 -1.98 -16.21 -10.54
N ASP A 104 -1.09 -15.54 -9.83
CA ASP A 104 0.32 -15.52 -10.13
C ASP A 104 0.97 -16.90 -9.97
N GLU A 105 2.26 -17.00 -10.23
CA GLU A 105 2.98 -18.27 -10.13
C GLU A 105 2.92 -18.85 -8.71
N ALA A 106 2.99 -17.98 -7.69
CA ALA A 106 2.89 -18.39 -6.30
C ALA A 106 1.57 -19.08 -5.98
N TYR A 107 0.46 -18.47 -6.41
CA TYR A 107 -0.86 -19.05 -6.28
C TYR A 107 -0.97 -20.39 -7.01
N ASN A 108 -0.54 -20.45 -8.28
CA ASN A 108 -0.63 -21.66 -9.10
C ASN A 108 0.16 -22.83 -8.49
N ARG A 109 1.35 -22.58 -7.97
CA ARG A 109 2.17 -23.58 -7.28
C ARG A 109 1.51 -24.06 -5.99
N THR A 110 0.97 -23.14 -5.19
CA THR A 110 0.27 -23.48 -3.95
C THR A 110 -0.94 -24.36 -4.22
N VAL A 111 -1.76 -24.02 -5.21
CA VAL A 111 -2.93 -24.84 -5.61
C VAL A 111 -2.52 -26.21 -6.14
N ALA A 112 -1.43 -26.28 -6.89
CA ALA A 112 -0.90 -27.55 -7.42
C ALA A 112 -0.22 -28.41 -6.35
N GLY A 113 0.07 -27.89 -5.18
CA GLY A 113 0.83 -28.59 -4.13
C GLY A 113 2.28 -28.93 -4.55
N THR A 114 2.83 -28.23 -5.56
CA THR A 114 4.09 -28.58 -6.20
C THR A 114 5.32 -27.87 -5.61
N ALA A 115 5.15 -26.94 -4.72
CA ALA A 115 6.25 -26.30 -4.00
C ALA A 115 5.79 -25.82 -2.62
N PRO A 116 6.63 -25.96 -1.58
CA PRO A 116 6.50 -25.12 -0.42
C PRO A 116 6.70 -23.69 -0.92
N ASN A 117 5.86 -22.82 -0.55
CA ASN A 117 5.79 -21.37 -0.68
C ASN A 117 6.89 -20.71 -1.53
N PRO A 118 6.53 -19.87 -2.51
CA PRO A 118 7.53 -19.00 -3.11
C PRO A 118 8.10 -18.09 -2.03
N PRO A 119 9.37 -17.74 -2.12
CA PRO A 119 9.94 -16.73 -1.25
C PRO A 119 9.18 -15.43 -1.48
N ALA A 120 8.68 -14.91 -0.43
CA ALA A 120 7.97 -13.66 -0.44
C ALA A 120 8.92 -12.46 -0.53
N PRO A 121 8.47 -11.31 -1.01
CA PRO A 121 9.30 -10.11 -1.10
C PRO A 121 9.88 -9.64 0.22
N MET A 122 9.28 -10.05 1.34
CA MET A 122 9.65 -9.60 2.68
C MET A 122 10.38 -10.65 3.52
N GLY A 123 10.54 -11.88 3.04
CA GLY A 123 11.32 -12.89 3.76
C GLY A 123 11.43 -14.24 3.07
N PRO A 124 12.61 -14.86 3.03
CA PRO A 124 12.75 -16.24 2.61
C PRO A 124 12.37 -17.18 3.74
N VAL A 125 11.55 -18.15 3.43
CA VAL A 125 11.47 -19.36 4.24
C VAL A 125 12.69 -20.24 3.91
N PRO A 126 13.42 -20.77 4.89
CA PRO A 126 14.51 -21.68 4.62
C PRO A 126 14.04 -22.87 3.75
N GLY A 127 14.65 -23.05 2.58
CA GLY A 127 14.28 -24.08 1.61
C GLY A 127 13.32 -23.61 0.51
N ALA A 128 12.93 -22.35 0.48
CA ALA A 128 12.15 -21.78 -0.62
C ALA A 128 12.96 -21.83 -1.93
N ILE A 129 12.27 -22.13 -3.03
CA ILE A 129 12.89 -22.14 -4.35
C ILE A 129 13.14 -20.68 -4.78
N PRO A 130 14.36 -20.34 -5.24
CA PRO A 130 14.62 -19.03 -5.79
C PRO A 130 13.61 -18.70 -6.88
N HIS A 131 13.01 -17.52 -6.82
CA HIS A 131 12.06 -17.09 -7.83
C HIS A 131 12.79 -16.98 -9.18
N PRO A 132 12.29 -17.56 -10.27
CA PRO A 132 12.89 -17.36 -11.58
C PRO A 132 12.89 -15.85 -11.91
N ALA A 133 13.96 -15.38 -12.54
CA ALA A 133 14.13 -13.96 -12.91
C ALA A 133 12.94 -13.39 -13.72
N ASN A 134 12.12 -14.24 -14.30
CA ASN A 134 10.94 -13.93 -15.11
C ASN A 134 9.62 -14.38 -14.46
N GLY A 135 9.61 -14.75 -13.19
CA GLY A 135 8.39 -15.20 -12.51
C GLY A 135 7.49 -14.05 -12.07
N SER A 136 6.20 -14.33 -11.87
CA SER A 136 5.24 -13.38 -11.33
C SER A 136 5.16 -13.48 -9.81
N TRP A 137 5.25 -12.34 -9.14
CA TRP A 137 5.12 -12.22 -7.69
C TRP A 137 3.66 -11.96 -7.28
N PRO A 138 3.27 -12.26 -6.04
CA PRO A 138 2.02 -11.73 -5.50
C PRO A 138 2.03 -10.21 -5.58
N THR A 139 1.19 -9.65 -6.43
CA THR A 139 1.04 -8.21 -6.63
C THR A 139 -0.41 -7.81 -6.45
N GLY A 140 -0.65 -6.58 -6.06
CA GLY A 140 -2.00 -6.08 -5.75
C GLY A 140 -2.02 -5.38 -4.40
N VAL A 141 -0.84 -4.89 -3.96
CA VAL A 141 -0.72 -4.04 -2.78
C VAL A 141 -1.18 -2.62 -3.13
N ALA A 142 -0.78 -2.10 -4.29
CA ALA A 142 -1.29 -0.85 -4.84
C ALA A 142 -1.75 -1.04 -6.30
N PHE A 143 -2.56 -0.11 -6.81
CA PHE A 143 -3.21 -0.25 -8.11
C PHE A 143 -2.99 0.97 -9.01
N ARG A 144 -2.75 0.69 -10.29
CA ARG A 144 -2.70 1.68 -11.36
C ARG A 144 -3.49 1.19 -12.58
N GLN A 145 -4.18 2.10 -13.25
CA GLN A 145 -4.83 1.80 -14.53
C GLN A 145 -3.91 2.13 -15.71
N VAL A 146 -3.79 1.21 -16.66
CA VAL A 146 -3.01 1.37 -17.90
C VAL A 146 -3.76 0.71 -19.05
N GLN A 147 -4.09 1.48 -20.10
CA GLN A 147 -4.66 0.94 -21.35
C GLN A 147 -5.80 -0.08 -21.14
N GLY A 148 -6.72 0.21 -20.21
CA GLY A 148 -7.86 -0.67 -19.96
C GLY A 148 -7.61 -1.83 -18.98
N GLN A 149 -6.41 -1.94 -18.50
CA GLN A 149 -6.01 -2.93 -17.53
C GLN A 149 -5.81 -2.29 -16.17
N ILE A 150 -5.96 -3.07 -15.13
CA ILE A 150 -5.53 -2.70 -13.78
C ILE A 150 -4.20 -3.39 -13.51
N LEU A 151 -3.18 -2.61 -13.21
CA LEU A 151 -1.91 -3.13 -12.72
C LEU A 151 -1.94 -3.20 -11.20
N GLY A 152 -1.58 -4.36 -10.66
CA GLY A 152 -1.24 -4.51 -9.25
C GLY A 152 0.28 -4.45 -9.08
N SER A 153 0.76 -3.63 -8.15
CA SER A 153 2.17 -3.49 -7.79
C SER A 153 2.42 -3.89 -6.34
N THR A 154 3.69 -4.08 -6.01
CA THR A 154 4.19 -4.33 -4.66
C THR A 154 5.59 -3.73 -4.52
N GLY A 155 6.32 -4.01 -3.42
CA GLY A 155 7.67 -3.48 -3.17
C GLY A 155 8.78 -4.02 -4.08
N VAL A 156 8.45 -4.81 -5.10
CA VAL A 156 9.39 -5.30 -6.13
C VAL A 156 9.12 -4.63 -7.49
N SER A 157 10.06 -4.75 -8.39
CA SER A 157 10.02 -4.07 -9.68
C SER A 157 8.97 -4.58 -10.67
N ASN A 158 8.33 -5.71 -10.38
CA ASN A 158 7.33 -6.33 -11.23
C ASN A 158 5.92 -5.89 -10.84
N ALA A 159 5.05 -5.74 -11.84
CA ALA A 159 3.62 -5.58 -11.67
C ALA A 159 2.90 -6.67 -12.47
N ASN A 160 1.72 -7.09 -12.04
CA ASN A 160 0.84 -7.96 -12.81
C ASN A 160 -0.36 -7.17 -13.30
N SER A 161 -0.89 -7.53 -14.45
CA SER A 161 -2.06 -6.86 -14.99
C SER A 161 -3.30 -7.75 -15.02
N PHE A 162 -4.45 -7.11 -14.83
CA PHE A 162 -5.74 -7.75 -14.67
C PHE A 162 -6.79 -7.01 -15.49
N HIS A 163 -7.75 -7.76 -16.01
CA HIS A 163 -8.89 -7.19 -16.71
C HIS A 163 -9.77 -6.39 -15.72
N ALA A 164 -10.00 -5.11 -16.01
CA ALA A 164 -10.68 -4.18 -15.09
C ALA A 164 -12.08 -4.64 -14.67
N ALA A 165 -12.85 -5.26 -15.57
CA ALA A 165 -14.21 -5.71 -15.24
C ALA A 165 -14.26 -7.09 -14.58
N THR A 166 -13.40 -8.04 -14.94
CA THR A 166 -13.49 -9.43 -14.47
C THR A 166 -12.44 -9.81 -13.45
N LEU A 167 -11.41 -8.98 -13.25
CA LEU A 167 -10.23 -9.24 -12.43
C LEU A 167 -9.40 -10.45 -12.88
N GLN A 168 -9.67 -10.99 -14.07
CA GLN A 168 -8.89 -12.10 -14.62
C GLN A 168 -7.48 -11.62 -14.98
N PRO A 169 -6.45 -12.46 -14.74
CA PRO A 169 -5.08 -12.14 -15.12
C PRO A 169 -4.96 -11.90 -16.62
N LEU A 170 -4.13 -10.95 -17.02
CA LEU A 170 -3.82 -10.65 -18.42
C LEU A 170 -2.33 -10.85 -18.71
N GLU A 171 -1.46 -10.10 -18.06
CA GLU A 171 0.00 -10.20 -18.21
C GLU A 171 0.65 -10.38 -16.85
N MET A 172 1.44 -11.44 -16.70
CA MET A 172 2.06 -11.83 -15.43
C MET A 172 3.50 -12.29 -15.68
N PRO A 173 4.49 -11.40 -15.58
CA PRO A 173 4.40 -9.97 -15.25
C PRO A 173 3.95 -9.08 -16.43
N PHE A 174 3.50 -7.87 -16.11
CA PHE A 174 3.26 -6.82 -17.10
C PHE A 174 4.58 -6.39 -17.77
N VAL A 175 4.59 -6.36 -19.10
CA VAL A 175 5.79 -6.10 -19.88
C VAL A 175 5.85 -4.63 -20.28
N TYR A 176 6.90 -3.93 -19.83
CA TYR A 176 7.27 -2.61 -20.34
C TYR A 176 7.93 -2.73 -21.71
N SER A 177 7.86 -1.68 -22.54
CA SER A 177 8.44 -1.69 -23.89
C SER A 177 9.92 -1.26 -23.94
N ASP A 178 10.53 -1.07 -22.79
CA ASP A 178 11.94 -0.72 -22.62
C ASP A 178 12.67 -1.80 -21.81
N ASP A 179 14.01 -1.72 -21.78
CA ASP A 179 14.85 -2.53 -20.92
C ASP A 179 15.68 -1.64 -19.99
N LEU A 180 15.29 -1.55 -18.74
CA LEU A 180 16.06 -0.86 -17.69
C LEU A 180 17.02 -1.81 -16.94
N GLY A 181 17.38 -2.94 -17.53
CA GLY A 181 18.21 -3.97 -16.93
C GLY A 181 17.42 -4.85 -15.95
N ALA A 182 18.11 -5.43 -14.99
CA ALA A 182 17.51 -6.26 -13.95
C ALA A 182 17.20 -5.42 -12.70
N PRO A 183 16.05 -4.72 -12.65
CA PRO A 183 15.66 -3.95 -11.50
C PRO A 183 15.30 -4.91 -10.36
N PHE A 184 15.59 -4.49 -9.13
CA PHE A 184 15.48 -5.35 -7.97
C PHE A 184 14.29 -4.96 -7.07
N LEU A 185 14.24 -3.72 -6.66
CA LEU A 185 13.17 -3.17 -5.81
C LEU A 185 12.53 -1.97 -6.51
N ALA A 186 11.30 -1.70 -6.16
CA ALA A 186 10.59 -0.46 -6.46
C ALA A 186 9.79 -0.07 -5.23
N PRO A 187 9.50 1.22 -5.02
CA PRO A 187 8.45 1.61 -4.07
C PRO A 187 7.12 0.99 -4.48
N THR A 188 6.28 0.71 -3.49
CA THR A 188 4.95 0.16 -3.76
C THR A 188 4.05 1.17 -4.47
N HIS A 189 4.19 2.47 -4.13
CA HIS A 189 3.34 3.54 -4.62
C HIS A 189 3.98 4.32 -5.75
N GLU A 190 3.45 4.15 -6.95
CA GLU A 190 3.76 5.05 -8.07
C GLU A 190 3.08 6.40 -7.84
N GLN A 191 3.75 7.48 -8.22
CA GLN A 191 3.18 8.82 -8.15
C GLN A 191 2.67 9.27 -9.51
N THR A 192 1.52 9.91 -9.55
CA THR A 192 0.90 10.37 -10.79
C THR A 192 0.54 11.84 -10.70
N ILE A 193 0.91 12.61 -11.72
CA ILE A 193 0.53 14.01 -11.88
C ILE A 193 0.25 14.29 -13.37
N ASP A 194 -0.86 14.94 -13.67
CA ASP A 194 -1.28 15.28 -15.04
C ASP A 194 -1.23 14.06 -15.99
N GLY A 195 -1.60 12.89 -15.48
CA GLY A 195 -1.61 11.63 -16.22
C GLY A 195 -0.24 10.97 -16.43
N HIS A 196 0.86 11.64 -16.07
CA HIS A 196 2.20 11.06 -16.11
C HIS A 196 2.47 10.30 -14.81
N VAL A 197 2.97 9.07 -14.91
CA VAL A 197 3.52 8.34 -13.78
C VAL A 197 4.98 8.73 -13.63
N VAL A 198 5.39 9.04 -12.40
CA VAL A 198 6.80 9.22 -12.04
C VAL A 198 7.14 8.27 -10.92
N HIS A 199 8.23 7.50 -11.10
CA HIS A 199 8.58 6.43 -10.18
C HIS A 199 10.07 6.14 -10.24
N HIS A 200 10.57 5.23 -9.40
CA HIS A 200 11.94 4.76 -9.50
C HIS A 200 12.09 3.26 -9.29
N LEU A 201 13.22 2.74 -9.75
CA LEU A 201 13.68 1.38 -9.50
C LEU A 201 15.00 1.44 -8.75
N VAL A 202 15.29 0.41 -7.97
CA VAL A 202 16.61 0.15 -7.42
C VAL A 202 17.31 -0.86 -8.31
N THR A 203 18.51 -0.52 -8.78
CA THR A 203 19.35 -1.36 -9.65
C THR A 203 20.75 -1.55 -9.07
N GLY A 204 21.55 -2.42 -9.65
CA GLY A 204 22.94 -2.63 -9.23
C GLY A 204 23.11 -3.43 -7.93
N MET A 205 22.03 -4.00 -7.39
CA MET A 205 22.06 -4.80 -6.16
C MET A 205 22.34 -6.31 -6.42
N GLN A 206 22.30 -6.75 -7.67
CA GLN A 206 22.52 -8.16 -7.99
C GLN A 206 23.99 -8.55 -7.85
N LYS A 207 24.26 -9.66 -7.18
CA LYS A 207 25.60 -10.24 -7.05
C LYS A 207 26.18 -10.54 -8.43
N GLY A 208 27.36 -10.02 -8.69
CA GLY A 208 28.06 -10.22 -9.97
C GLY A 208 27.61 -9.29 -11.11
N SER A 209 26.67 -8.37 -10.87
CA SER A 209 26.28 -7.38 -11.88
C SER A 209 27.40 -6.37 -12.21
N GLY A 210 28.39 -6.22 -11.33
CA GLY A 210 29.41 -5.17 -11.42
C GLY A 210 28.86 -3.74 -11.35
N GLY A 211 27.55 -3.62 -11.08
CA GLY A 211 26.87 -2.34 -11.01
C GLY A 211 27.01 -1.66 -9.66
N VAL A 212 26.98 -0.31 -9.67
CA VAL A 212 26.85 0.48 -8.45
C VAL A 212 25.36 0.55 -8.07
N PRO A 213 25.00 0.28 -6.79
CA PRO A 213 23.62 0.44 -6.34
C PRO A 213 23.09 1.83 -6.69
N SER A 214 21.92 1.89 -7.30
CA SER A 214 21.42 3.14 -7.88
C SER A 214 19.90 3.20 -7.80
N TYR A 215 19.37 4.44 -7.64
CA TYR A 215 18.01 4.74 -8.05
C TYR A 215 17.97 5.08 -9.54
N VAL A 216 17.05 4.51 -10.28
CA VAL A 216 16.73 4.91 -11.66
C VAL A 216 15.35 5.53 -11.65
N VAL A 217 15.28 6.86 -11.63
CA VAL A 217 14.03 7.62 -11.68
C VAL A 217 13.58 7.72 -13.13
N TYR A 218 12.32 7.42 -13.39
CA TYR A 218 11.72 7.43 -14.72
C TYR A 218 10.32 8.04 -14.71
N THR A 219 9.85 8.40 -15.89
CA THR A 219 8.47 8.81 -16.14
C THR A 219 7.82 7.91 -17.18
N ILE A 220 6.51 7.73 -17.07
CA ILE A 220 5.70 7.06 -18.09
C ILE A 220 4.64 8.05 -18.55
N ARG A 221 4.63 8.34 -19.85
CA ARG A 221 3.61 9.20 -20.46
C ARG A 221 2.23 8.53 -20.48
N PRO A 222 1.15 9.30 -20.47
CA PRO A 222 -0.20 8.74 -20.61
C PRO A 222 -0.30 7.79 -21.81
N GLY A 223 -0.82 6.59 -21.58
CA GLY A 223 -0.99 5.57 -22.62
C GLY A 223 0.30 4.87 -23.08
N SER A 224 1.47 5.23 -22.56
CA SER A 224 2.75 4.57 -22.88
C SER A 224 3.01 3.35 -22.02
N ARG A 225 3.82 2.43 -22.56
CA ARG A 225 4.48 1.34 -21.83
C ARG A 225 5.98 1.57 -21.69
N ALA A 226 6.53 2.64 -22.26
CA ALA A 226 7.94 2.98 -22.15
C ALA A 226 8.19 3.78 -20.86
N ARG A 227 9.26 3.45 -20.18
CA ARG A 227 9.78 4.18 -19.03
C ARG A 227 10.91 5.08 -19.49
N ASP A 228 10.64 6.37 -19.60
CA ASP A 228 11.63 7.37 -20.02
C ASP A 228 12.48 7.74 -18.80
N VAL A 229 13.77 7.40 -18.78
CA VAL A 229 14.66 7.66 -17.64
C VAL A 229 14.89 9.16 -17.49
N VAL A 230 14.65 9.66 -16.28
CA VAL A 230 14.87 11.06 -15.87
C VAL A 230 16.24 11.23 -15.21
N ALA A 231 16.59 10.30 -14.32
CA ALA A 231 17.85 10.36 -13.57
C ALA A 231 18.33 8.95 -13.19
N LYS A 232 19.67 8.79 -13.14
CA LYS A 232 20.32 7.67 -12.46
C LYS A 232 21.16 8.23 -11.33
N ILE A 233 20.87 7.84 -10.09
CA ILE A 233 21.51 8.32 -8.88
C ILE A 233 22.29 7.18 -8.26
N GLU A 234 23.61 7.19 -8.43
CA GLU A 234 24.51 6.18 -7.91
C GLU A 234 24.82 6.41 -6.43
N HIS A 235 25.00 5.33 -5.70
CA HIS A 235 25.38 5.32 -4.29
C HIS A 235 26.78 4.69 -4.13
N PRO A 236 27.86 5.42 -4.46
CA PRO A 236 29.20 4.91 -4.24
C PRO A 236 29.49 4.76 -2.75
N LYS A 237 30.15 3.66 -2.38
CA LYS A 237 30.35 3.23 -0.98
C LYS A 237 31.00 4.31 -0.11
N GLU A 238 31.92 5.07 -0.69
CA GLU A 238 32.74 6.05 0.03
C GLU A 238 31.98 7.34 0.38
N SER A 239 30.88 7.63 -0.30
CA SER A 239 30.15 8.90 -0.16
C SER A 239 28.70 8.74 0.32
N SER A 240 28.23 7.50 0.50
CA SER A 240 26.88 7.25 0.94
C SER A 240 26.79 7.15 2.47
N PRO A 241 25.88 7.88 3.11
CA PRO A 241 25.62 7.72 4.55
C PRO A 241 25.03 6.34 4.90
N PHE A 242 24.66 5.54 3.90
CA PHE A 242 24.07 4.23 4.02
C PHE A 242 25.00 3.14 3.43
N GLU A 243 26.30 3.26 3.65
CA GLU A 243 27.32 2.28 3.24
C GLU A 243 27.32 1.96 1.73
N GLY A 244 26.85 2.87 0.89
CA GLY A 244 26.77 2.68 -0.54
C GLY A 244 25.48 2.01 -1.02
N TYR A 245 24.45 1.97 -0.21
CA TYR A 245 23.17 1.38 -0.59
C TYR A 245 22.03 2.39 -0.64
N PRO A 246 21.07 2.22 -1.56
CA PRO A 246 19.84 3.00 -1.57
C PRO A 246 19.02 2.81 -0.30
N SER A 247 18.43 3.88 0.22
CA SER A 247 17.49 3.82 1.33
C SER A 247 16.20 3.10 0.90
N PHE A 248 15.56 2.42 1.85
CA PHE A 248 14.23 1.87 1.64
C PHE A 248 13.24 2.99 1.33
N GLN A 249 12.47 2.80 0.27
CA GLN A 249 11.40 3.69 -0.15
C GLN A 249 10.13 2.88 -0.35
N HIS A 250 9.04 3.25 0.33
CA HIS A 250 7.74 2.63 0.14
C HIS A 250 6.79 3.51 -0.67
N MET A 251 6.73 4.79 -0.33
CA MET A 251 5.89 5.79 -1.00
C MET A 251 6.71 7.07 -1.21
N PRO A 252 7.25 7.35 -2.40
CA PRO A 252 7.81 8.66 -2.72
C PRO A 252 6.71 9.70 -2.90
N LEU A 253 7.10 10.97 -3.03
CA LEU A 253 6.19 12.09 -3.25
C LEU A 253 6.49 12.77 -4.59
N LEU A 254 5.55 13.58 -5.07
CA LEU A 254 5.66 14.24 -6.35
C LEU A 254 5.11 15.67 -6.28
N THR A 255 5.83 16.62 -6.90
CA THR A 255 5.33 17.96 -7.23
C THR A 255 5.38 18.18 -8.74
N SER A 256 4.93 19.34 -9.22
CA SER A 256 5.09 19.71 -10.63
C SER A 256 6.56 19.68 -11.08
N GLU A 257 7.50 20.03 -10.19
CA GLU A 257 8.91 20.22 -10.52
C GLU A 257 9.81 19.08 -10.04
N TYR A 258 9.47 18.43 -8.91
CA TYR A 258 10.34 17.48 -8.25
C TYR A 258 9.69 16.14 -7.97
N TYR A 259 10.46 15.08 -8.17
CA TYR A 259 10.25 13.79 -7.53
C TYR A 259 10.99 13.81 -6.19
N VAL A 260 10.29 13.46 -5.12
CA VAL A 260 10.75 13.68 -3.75
C VAL A 260 10.91 12.35 -3.02
N MET A 261 12.10 12.10 -2.51
CA MET A 261 12.41 10.90 -1.72
C MET A 261 12.82 11.30 -0.30
N LEU A 262 12.19 10.70 0.69
CA LEU A 262 12.59 10.80 2.09
C LEU A 262 13.51 9.61 2.41
N GLU A 263 14.81 9.84 2.39
CA GLU A 263 15.84 8.81 2.57
C GLU A 263 16.18 8.68 4.05
N ALA A 264 15.53 7.72 4.72
CA ALA A 264 15.84 7.34 6.09
C ALA A 264 17.01 6.33 6.12
N PRO A 265 17.77 6.23 7.21
CA PRO A 265 18.88 5.28 7.34
C PRO A 265 18.38 3.85 7.58
N CYS A 266 17.64 3.33 6.61
CA CYS A 266 17.16 1.97 6.50
C CYS A 266 17.48 1.47 5.10
N TYR A 267 18.30 0.43 4.97
CA TYR A 267 18.83 -0.06 3.70
C TYR A 267 19.13 -1.56 3.77
N TYR A 268 19.27 -2.17 2.61
CA TYR A 268 19.65 -3.57 2.48
C TYR A 268 21.10 -3.66 2.01
N PRO A 269 22.06 -4.09 2.88
CA PRO A 269 23.48 -4.03 2.59
C PRO A 269 24.02 -5.19 1.76
N GLU A 270 23.20 -6.17 1.41
CA GLU A 270 23.64 -7.36 0.72
C GLU A 270 23.33 -7.30 -0.77
N THR A 271 24.31 -7.69 -1.58
CA THR A 271 24.06 -8.02 -2.97
C THR A 271 23.36 -9.37 -3.03
N VAL A 272 22.20 -9.40 -3.62
CA VAL A 272 21.36 -10.58 -3.75
C VAL A 272 21.64 -11.32 -5.04
N THR A 273 21.55 -12.64 -5.02
CA THR A 273 21.76 -13.46 -6.22
C THR A 273 20.48 -13.52 -7.06
N SER A 274 19.33 -13.33 -6.44
CA SER A 274 18.02 -13.29 -7.10
C SER A 274 17.04 -12.42 -6.31
N VAL A 275 15.95 -11.99 -6.96
CA VAL A 275 14.87 -11.21 -6.32
C VAL A 275 14.27 -11.96 -5.12
N GLY A 276 14.31 -13.30 -5.09
CA GLY A 276 13.81 -14.11 -3.99
C GLY A 276 14.70 -14.19 -2.75
N GLU A 277 15.87 -13.55 -2.76
CA GLU A 277 16.82 -13.60 -1.64
C GLU A 277 16.78 -12.37 -0.73
N VAL A 278 15.82 -11.44 -0.95
CA VAL A 278 15.62 -10.32 -0.03
C VAL A 278 14.99 -10.82 1.23
N ASP A 279 15.83 -11.04 2.22
CA ASP A 279 15.42 -11.41 3.56
C ASP A 279 15.28 -10.13 4.40
N TRP A 280 14.12 -9.93 5.02
CA TRP A 280 13.93 -8.83 5.97
C TRP A 280 14.97 -8.83 7.10
N LYS A 281 15.60 -9.97 7.43
CA LYS A 281 16.72 -10.06 8.37
C LYS A 281 18.00 -9.37 7.87
N GLY A 282 18.13 -9.21 6.57
CA GLY A 282 19.24 -8.50 5.94
C GLY A 282 19.14 -6.97 6.05
N TRP A 283 17.98 -6.42 6.29
CA TRP A 283 17.80 -4.99 6.45
C TRP A 283 18.61 -4.42 7.62
N ARG A 284 19.17 -3.23 7.43
CA ARG A 284 19.91 -2.49 8.44
C ARG A 284 19.24 -1.15 8.70
N SER A 285 19.27 -0.73 9.96
CA SER A 285 18.81 0.59 10.37
C SER A 285 19.81 1.21 11.33
N ASN A 286 20.15 2.47 11.08
CA ASN A 286 20.96 3.28 11.98
C ASN A 286 20.26 4.61 12.28
N PRO A 287 19.33 4.66 13.25
CA PRO A 287 18.57 5.87 13.56
C PRO A 287 19.43 7.09 13.92
N LEU A 288 20.69 6.88 14.29
CA LEU A 288 21.64 7.94 14.64
C LEU A 288 22.38 8.50 13.43
N ALA A 289 22.35 7.83 12.29
CA ALA A 289 23.03 8.32 11.06
C ALA A 289 22.33 9.52 10.42
N GLY A 290 21.18 9.95 10.98
CA GLY A 290 20.37 10.99 10.35
C GLY A 290 19.66 10.45 9.10
N GLY A 291 19.05 11.35 8.37
CA GLY A 291 18.40 11.08 7.09
C GLY A 291 18.43 12.33 6.25
N HIS A 292 17.89 12.26 5.05
CA HIS A 292 17.77 13.45 4.20
C HIS A 292 16.56 13.37 3.28
N VAL A 293 16.17 14.51 2.75
CA VAL A 293 15.23 14.61 1.65
C VAL A 293 16.02 14.86 0.37
N ARG A 294 15.77 14.03 -0.64
CA ARG A 294 16.29 14.23 -2.00
C ARG A 294 15.18 14.73 -2.90
N LEU A 295 15.44 15.85 -3.54
CA LEU A 295 14.62 16.38 -4.63
C LEU A 295 15.29 16.03 -5.95
N VAL A 296 14.59 15.35 -6.85
CA VAL A 296 15.07 15.08 -8.22
C VAL A 296 14.26 15.92 -9.18
N SER A 297 14.91 16.82 -9.89
CA SER A 297 14.27 17.66 -10.90
C SER A 297 13.67 16.78 -12.00
N ARG A 298 12.38 16.93 -12.25
CA ARG A 298 11.68 16.20 -13.33
C ARG A 298 12.10 16.66 -14.71
N ALA A 299 12.60 17.90 -14.82
CA ALA A 299 13.03 18.50 -16.09
C ALA A 299 14.48 18.14 -16.45
N THR A 300 15.41 18.14 -15.46
CA THR A 300 16.85 17.99 -15.72
C THR A 300 17.43 16.68 -15.18
N GLY A 301 16.76 16.00 -14.26
CA GLY A 301 17.28 14.83 -13.53
C GLY A 301 18.30 15.19 -12.44
N GLU A 302 18.66 16.46 -12.28
CA GLU A 302 19.55 16.89 -11.21
C GLU A 302 18.92 16.69 -9.84
N SER A 303 19.73 16.38 -8.84
CA SER A 303 19.24 16.18 -7.48
C SER A 303 19.84 17.15 -6.48
N ILE A 304 18.99 17.58 -5.54
CA ILE A 304 19.35 18.40 -4.38
C ILE A 304 19.05 17.60 -3.14
N VAL A 305 19.96 17.60 -2.17
CA VAL A 305 19.81 16.86 -0.90
C VAL A 305 19.74 17.85 0.26
N TYR A 306 18.73 17.66 1.11
CA TYR A 306 18.52 18.43 2.34
C TYR A 306 18.72 17.52 3.55
N PRO A 307 19.80 17.67 4.33
CA PRO A 307 19.99 16.89 5.55
C PRO A 307 18.87 17.15 6.57
N LEU A 308 18.45 16.11 7.26
CA LEU A 308 17.50 16.23 8.35
C LEU A 308 18.23 16.39 9.68
N LYS A 309 17.70 17.26 10.56
CA LYS A 309 18.24 17.45 11.90
C LYS A 309 18.12 16.20 12.78
N SER A 310 17.10 15.38 12.53
CA SER A 310 16.86 14.10 13.17
C SER A 310 16.26 13.14 12.17
N THR A 311 16.43 11.85 12.38
CA THR A 311 15.84 10.84 11.50
C THR A 311 14.33 10.95 11.48
N VAL A 312 13.77 11.03 10.29
CA VAL A 312 12.35 10.88 9.99
C VAL A 312 12.21 9.61 9.16
N PHE A 313 11.60 8.60 9.73
CA PHE A 313 11.22 7.40 8.99
C PHE A 313 9.72 7.42 8.76
N ALA A 314 9.31 7.17 7.53
CA ALA A 314 7.90 7.11 7.15
C ALA A 314 7.69 5.98 6.14
N ILE A 315 6.58 5.26 6.29
CA ILE A 315 6.09 4.31 5.29
C ILE A 315 5.25 5.09 4.29
N HIS A 316 4.27 5.85 4.80
CA HIS A 316 3.38 6.66 3.99
C HIS A 316 3.58 8.14 4.24
N HIS A 317 3.44 8.90 3.17
CA HIS A 317 3.44 10.36 3.18
C HIS A 317 2.04 10.88 2.86
N ILE A 318 1.75 12.13 3.27
CA ILE A 318 0.46 12.74 2.97
C ILE A 318 0.54 13.47 1.63
N ASN A 319 1.43 14.47 1.52
CA ASN A 319 1.61 15.23 0.29
C ASN A 319 2.93 16.02 0.31
N ALA A 320 3.36 16.48 -0.88
CA ALA A 320 4.39 17.50 -1.01
C ALA A 320 3.89 18.60 -1.95
N PHE A 321 4.21 19.87 -1.67
CA PHE A 321 3.76 20.99 -2.47
C PHE A 321 4.63 22.22 -2.29
N HIS A 322 4.52 23.17 -3.22
CA HIS A 322 5.22 24.46 -3.14
C HIS A 322 4.42 25.46 -2.32
N ASP A 323 5.11 26.22 -1.46
CA ASP A 323 4.60 27.37 -0.72
C ASP A 323 5.64 28.49 -0.76
N GLY A 324 5.44 29.45 -1.66
CA GLY A 324 6.43 30.48 -1.97
C GLY A 324 7.77 29.86 -2.40
N ASN A 325 8.84 30.27 -1.72
CA ASN A 325 10.19 29.73 -1.95
C ASN A 325 10.48 28.42 -1.19
N ASN A 326 9.46 27.76 -0.66
CA ASN A 326 9.62 26.52 0.07
C ASN A 326 8.96 25.35 -0.65
N LEU A 327 9.53 24.17 -0.49
CA LEU A 327 8.86 22.91 -0.73
C LEU A 327 8.43 22.33 0.63
N ILE A 328 7.15 22.09 0.77
CA ILE A 328 6.54 21.54 1.99
C ILE A 328 6.34 20.05 1.80
N ILE A 329 6.64 19.27 2.82
CA ILE A 329 6.35 17.84 2.88
C ILE A 329 5.60 17.54 4.17
N ASP A 330 4.40 16.99 4.04
CA ASP A 330 3.63 16.47 5.14
C ASP A 330 3.72 14.94 5.14
N THR A 331 4.12 14.37 6.27
CA THR A 331 4.42 12.94 6.37
C THR A 331 4.04 12.37 7.74
N ILE A 332 3.92 11.05 7.77
CA ILE A 332 3.67 10.28 8.99
C ILE A 332 5.00 9.73 9.50
N GLN A 333 5.57 10.37 10.50
CA GLN A 333 6.77 9.88 11.14
C GLN A 333 6.44 8.70 12.05
N THR A 334 6.83 7.50 11.65
CA THR A 334 6.77 6.32 12.48
C THR A 334 8.03 6.19 13.35
N PHE A 335 7.97 5.38 14.39
CA PHE A 335 9.16 5.15 15.22
C PHE A 335 10.20 4.30 14.47
N PRO A 336 11.51 4.63 14.63
CA PRO A 336 12.57 3.95 13.89
C PRO A 336 12.64 2.43 14.10
N TRP A 337 12.12 1.91 15.19
CA TRP A 337 12.09 0.48 15.49
C TRP A 337 10.88 -0.27 14.90
N PHE A 338 9.91 0.44 14.30
CA PHE A 338 8.86 -0.14 13.46
C PHE A 338 9.36 -0.43 12.03
N VAL A 339 10.57 -0.08 11.73
CA VAL A 339 11.19 -0.30 10.44
C VAL A 339 11.19 -1.81 10.14
N PRO A 340 10.93 -2.24 8.88
CA PRO A 340 11.14 -3.62 8.45
C PRO A 340 12.55 -4.16 8.80
N CYS A 341 13.48 -3.25 8.99
CA CYS A 341 14.85 -3.48 9.39
C CYS A 341 15.05 -3.89 10.86
N ALA A 342 14.01 -3.84 11.67
CA ALA A 342 14.19 -4.08 13.09
C ALA A 342 13.95 -5.54 13.46
N GLU A 343 14.60 -5.98 14.53
CA GLU A 343 14.35 -7.25 15.19
C GLU A 343 12.88 -7.49 15.60
N ALA A 344 12.02 -6.47 15.44
CA ALA A 344 10.60 -6.56 15.71
C ALA A 344 9.87 -7.62 14.87
N PHE A 345 10.42 -7.95 13.69
CA PHE A 345 9.85 -8.95 12.80
C PHE A 345 10.62 -10.29 12.82
N LYS A 346 11.67 -10.43 13.64
CA LYS A 346 12.38 -11.70 13.77
C LYS A 346 11.46 -12.77 14.34
N GLY A 347 11.18 -13.81 13.54
CA GLY A 347 10.43 -14.99 13.99
C GLY A 347 8.91 -14.79 14.08
N LEU A 348 8.36 -13.84 13.34
CA LEU A 348 6.91 -13.64 13.28
C LEU A 348 6.28 -14.57 12.23
N ASP A 349 5.94 -15.80 12.64
CA ASP A 349 4.81 -16.49 12.07
C ASP A 349 3.51 -15.72 12.42
N MET A 350 2.37 -16.11 11.85
CA MET A 350 1.10 -15.41 12.12
C MET A 350 0.73 -15.40 13.60
N ASP A 351 1.02 -16.47 14.32
CA ASP A 351 0.74 -16.58 15.74
C ASP A 351 1.57 -15.55 16.53
N SER A 352 2.85 -15.45 16.20
CA SER A 352 3.76 -14.47 16.79
C SER A 352 3.40 -13.03 16.37
N TYR A 353 2.97 -12.80 15.13
CA TYR A 353 2.55 -11.49 14.65
C TYR A 353 1.30 -11.02 15.41
N VAL A 354 0.26 -11.84 15.48
CA VAL A 354 -0.97 -11.53 16.24
C VAL A 354 -0.65 -11.35 17.73
N GLY A 355 0.17 -12.21 18.32
CA GLY A 355 0.60 -12.11 19.70
C GLY A 355 1.45 -10.86 20.00
N ASN A 356 2.26 -10.40 19.04
CA ASN A 356 3.10 -9.20 19.16
C ASN A 356 2.40 -7.92 18.66
N TRP A 357 1.16 -8.00 18.17
CA TRP A 357 0.45 -6.83 17.68
C TRP A 357 0.37 -5.70 18.74
N LYS A 358 0.24 -6.02 19.99
CA LYS A 358 0.28 -5.02 21.08
C LYS A 358 1.56 -4.19 21.04
N LYS A 359 2.71 -4.81 20.78
CA LYS A 359 4.00 -4.13 20.68
C LYS A 359 4.10 -3.33 19.38
N ILE A 360 3.69 -3.89 18.26
CA ILE A 360 3.68 -3.24 16.94
C ILE A 360 2.65 -2.11 16.95
N GLY A 361 1.43 -2.38 17.39
CA GLY A 361 0.34 -1.42 17.46
C GLY A 361 0.63 -0.25 18.41
N SER A 362 1.30 -0.49 19.55
CA SER A 362 1.73 0.61 20.41
C SER A 362 2.69 1.57 19.70
N GLY A 363 3.55 1.05 18.82
CA GLY A 363 4.44 1.87 17.99
C GLY A 363 3.71 2.66 16.93
N LEU A 364 2.76 2.04 16.23
CA LEU A 364 1.92 2.73 15.26
C LEU A 364 1.05 3.81 15.92
N ALA A 365 0.48 3.53 17.08
CA ALA A 365 -0.29 4.50 17.85
C ALA A 365 0.52 5.73 18.29
N MET A 366 1.84 5.63 18.28
CA MET A 366 2.77 6.74 18.61
C MET A 366 3.27 7.46 17.35
N SER A 367 2.89 7.06 16.15
CA SER A 367 3.26 7.77 14.92
C SER A 367 2.81 9.23 14.99
N LYS A 368 3.62 10.14 14.45
CA LYS A 368 3.40 11.58 14.51
C LYS A 368 3.19 12.15 13.12
N LEU A 369 2.29 13.09 13.02
CA LEU A 369 2.11 13.87 11.81
C LEU A 369 3.10 15.04 11.85
N VAL A 370 4.00 15.13 10.87
CA VAL A 370 5.04 16.14 10.84
C VAL A 370 5.14 16.82 9.47
N ARG A 371 5.58 18.08 9.49
CA ARG A 371 5.87 18.90 8.32
C ARG A 371 7.37 19.15 8.23
N LEU A 372 7.91 18.98 7.03
CA LEU A 372 9.26 19.41 6.66
C LEU A 372 9.13 20.61 5.72
N THR A 373 9.86 21.68 6.00
CA THR A 373 9.90 22.88 5.15
C THR A 373 11.29 23.03 4.58
N LEU A 374 11.44 22.84 3.27
CA LEU A 374 12.70 22.88 2.54
C LEU A 374 12.81 24.25 1.85
N PRO A 375 13.74 25.12 2.25
CA PRO A 375 13.95 26.40 1.59
C PRO A 375 14.65 26.20 0.25
N LEU A 376 13.97 26.45 -0.86
CA LEU A 376 14.52 26.25 -2.22
C LEU A 376 15.56 27.30 -2.59
N ASP A 377 15.55 28.45 -1.92
CA ASP A 377 16.58 29.52 -2.03
C ASP A 377 17.86 29.20 -1.26
N ARG A 378 17.88 28.14 -0.44
CA ARG A 378 19.04 27.67 0.33
C ARG A 378 19.24 26.16 0.18
N PRO A 379 19.61 25.69 -1.02
CA PRO A 379 19.84 24.28 -1.29
C PRO A 379 20.82 23.67 -0.28
N GLY A 380 20.50 22.49 0.24
CA GLY A 380 21.35 21.78 1.21
C GLY A 380 21.21 22.25 2.66
N ALA A 381 20.31 23.19 2.96
CA ALA A 381 20.04 23.62 4.32
C ALA A 381 19.52 22.43 5.17
N THR A 382 19.97 22.35 6.45
CA THR A 382 19.46 21.34 7.37
C THR A 382 18.01 21.62 7.77
N VAL A 383 17.15 20.62 7.66
CA VAL A 383 15.70 20.72 7.89
C VAL A 383 15.31 19.97 9.17
N ALA A 384 14.43 20.57 9.94
CA ALA A 384 13.85 19.94 11.13
C ALA A 384 12.37 19.60 10.90
N ALA A 385 11.95 18.43 11.36
CA ALA A 385 10.55 18.09 11.39
C ALA A 385 9.81 18.92 12.45
N GLN A 386 8.67 19.47 12.06
CA GLN A 386 7.78 20.22 12.94
C GLN A 386 6.46 19.47 13.09
N PRO A 387 5.84 19.44 14.27
CA PRO A 387 4.54 18.84 14.45
C PRO A 387 3.50 19.52 13.51
N LEU A 388 2.78 18.71 12.75
CA LEU A 388 1.64 19.17 11.93
C LEU A 388 0.34 19.16 12.74
N SER A 389 0.25 18.26 13.72
CA SER A 389 -0.89 18.10 14.62
C SER A 389 -0.43 17.43 15.92
N ASN A 390 -1.24 17.54 16.97
CA ASN A 390 -1.09 16.78 18.21
C ASN A 390 -1.66 15.35 18.13
N VAL A 391 -2.32 15.01 17.03
CA VAL A 391 -2.84 13.65 16.77
C VAL A 391 -1.67 12.70 16.55
N THR A 392 -1.78 11.51 17.13
CA THR A 392 -0.87 10.39 16.90
C THR A 392 -1.66 9.18 16.42
N GLY A 393 -0.98 8.19 15.83
CA GLY A 393 -1.60 6.91 15.47
C GLY A 393 -2.37 6.91 14.15
N MET A 394 -2.23 7.93 13.32
CA MET A 394 -2.78 7.95 11.97
C MET A 394 -1.82 7.23 11.01
N GLU A 395 -2.37 6.44 10.10
CA GLU A 395 -1.68 5.75 8.99
C GLU A 395 -2.60 5.60 7.78
N PHE A 396 -2.08 5.10 6.65
CA PHE A 396 -2.80 4.99 5.39
C PHE A 396 -3.48 6.30 4.98
N PRO A 397 -2.71 7.38 4.85
CA PRO A 397 -3.30 8.69 4.55
C PRO A 397 -3.83 8.75 3.13
N THR A 398 -4.93 9.45 2.95
CA THR A 398 -5.46 9.84 1.65
C THR A 398 -5.84 11.31 1.62
N ILE A 399 -5.72 11.91 0.46
CA ILE A 399 -6.23 13.25 0.11
C ILE A 399 -7.03 13.14 -1.20
N SER A 400 -7.52 14.22 -1.72
CA SER A 400 -8.05 14.26 -3.08
C SER A 400 -6.90 14.18 -4.10
N TYR A 401 -6.19 13.04 -4.18
CA TYR A 401 -4.96 12.88 -4.97
C TYR A 401 -5.14 13.25 -6.45
N ASP A 402 -6.27 12.93 -7.06
CA ASP A 402 -6.53 13.25 -8.47
C ASP A 402 -6.54 14.77 -8.75
N LYS A 403 -6.83 15.57 -7.74
CA LYS A 403 -6.87 17.04 -7.84
C LYS A 403 -5.68 17.73 -7.19
N LEU A 404 -5.16 17.18 -6.09
CA LEU A 404 -4.29 17.87 -5.14
C LEU A 404 -2.92 17.21 -4.93
N ASN A 405 -2.61 16.10 -5.61
CA ASN A 405 -1.25 15.58 -5.56
C ASN A 405 -0.25 16.63 -6.06
N GLY A 406 0.74 16.95 -5.27
CA GLY A 406 1.74 17.96 -5.60
C GLY A 406 1.29 19.42 -5.42
N LYS A 407 0.09 19.67 -4.88
CA LYS A 407 -0.51 21.00 -4.72
C LYS A 407 -0.87 21.27 -3.26
N PRO A 408 -1.00 22.55 -2.85
CA PRO A 408 -1.53 22.89 -1.53
C PRO A 408 -2.90 22.25 -1.29
N TYR A 409 -3.12 21.80 -0.07
CA TYR A 409 -4.32 21.08 0.34
C TYR A 409 -4.64 21.44 1.80
N ARG A 410 -5.82 21.05 2.27
CA ARG A 410 -6.27 21.31 3.63
C ARG A 410 -6.67 20.06 4.40
N TYR A 411 -7.24 19.06 3.73
CA TYR A 411 -7.80 17.91 4.42
C TYR A 411 -7.11 16.61 4.02
N ALA A 412 -6.83 15.77 5.03
CA ALA A 412 -6.37 14.40 4.86
C ALA A 412 -7.25 13.46 5.69
N TRP A 413 -7.43 12.24 5.19
CA TRP A 413 -8.11 11.16 5.90
C TRP A 413 -7.13 10.01 6.08
N GLY A 414 -7.31 9.20 7.13
CA GLY A 414 -6.48 8.01 7.34
C GLY A 414 -7.12 7.02 8.30
N CYS A 415 -6.58 5.82 8.34
CA CYS A 415 -6.82 4.89 9.42
C CYS A 415 -6.26 5.44 10.72
N TRP A 416 -6.93 5.19 11.83
CA TRP A 416 -6.52 5.71 13.12
C TRP A 416 -6.59 4.65 14.21
N MET A 417 -5.51 4.56 14.98
CA MET A 417 -5.50 3.85 16.25
C MET A 417 -5.93 4.83 17.33
N SER A 418 -7.20 4.73 17.76
CA SER A 418 -7.79 5.67 18.71
C SER A 418 -7.15 5.64 20.10
N SER A 419 -6.40 4.59 20.39
CA SER A 419 -5.60 4.45 21.61
C SER A 419 -4.41 3.51 21.42
N SER A 420 -3.41 3.58 22.28
CA SER A 420 -2.30 2.64 22.31
C SER A 420 -2.69 1.20 22.70
N LYS A 421 -3.93 0.99 23.10
CA LYS A 421 -4.49 -0.33 23.44
C LYS A 421 -5.35 -0.90 22.33
N ALA A 422 -5.61 -0.13 21.25
CA ALA A 422 -6.36 -0.62 20.12
C ALA A 422 -5.67 -1.84 19.51
N PRO A 423 -6.40 -2.92 19.25
CA PRO A 423 -5.79 -4.15 18.71
C PRO A 423 -5.45 -4.04 17.22
N TYR A 424 -6.00 -3.07 16.54
CA TYR A 424 -5.78 -2.70 15.13
C TYR A 424 -6.26 -1.27 14.91
N TYR A 425 -6.24 -0.75 13.67
CA TYR A 425 -6.92 0.50 13.34
C TYR A 425 -8.42 0.35 13.61
N ASP A 426 -8.91 1.04 14.64
CA ASP A 426 -10.28 0.90 15.14
C ASP A 426 -11.14 2.13 14.83
N ALA A 427 -10.60 3.05 14.02
CA ALA A 427 -11.27 4.27 13.62
C ALA A 427 -10.71 4.83 12.30
N LEU A 428 -11.43 5.78 11.72
CA LEU A 428 -10.95 6.69 10.68
C LEU A 428 -10.84 8.10 11.23
N LEU A 429 -9.84 8.83 10.76
CA LEU A 429 -9.60 10.22 11.15
C LEU A 429 -9.61 11.12 9.91
N LYS A 430 -10.24 12.29 10.01
CA LYS A 430 -10.06 13.43 9.13
C LYS A 430 -9.22 14.47 9.85
N LEU A 431 -8.19 14.99 9.21
CA LEU A 431 -7.31 16.03 9.71
C LEU A 431 -7.45 17.29 8.86
N ASP A 432 -7.61 18.44 9.49
CA ASP A 432 -7.39 19.76 8.91
C ASP A 432 -5.92 20.15 9.12
N VAL A 433 -5.10 20.09 8.09
CA VAL A 433 -3.64 20.34 8.19
C VAL A 433 -3.30 21.81 8.43
N GLN A 434 -4.25 22.73 8.27
CA GLN A 434 -4.03 24.16 8.54
C GLN A 434 -4.24 24.50 10.00
N THR A 435 -5.19 23.83 10.66
CA THR A 435 -5.54 24.12 12.05
C THR A 435 -5.05 23.06 13.03
N GLY A 436 -4.70 21.86 12.53
CA GLY A 436 -4.41 20.68 13.34
C GLY A 436 -5.65 20.03 13.97
N ALA A 437 -6.85 20.55 13.69
CA ALA A 437 -8.11 19.98 14.18
C ALA A 437 -8.44 18.66 13.49
N SER A 438 -9.13 17.77 14.20
CA SER A 438 -9.50 16.45 13.67
C SER A 438 -10.94 16.09 14.02
N THR A 439 -11.52 15.25 13.15
CA THR A 439 -12.82 14.61 13.34
C THR A 439 -12.67 13.13 13.03
N SER A 440 -13.38 12.26 13.73
CA SER A 440 -13.23 10.82 13.55
C SER A 440 -14.56 10.10 13.37
N TRP A 441 -14.49 8.95 12.72
CA TRP A 441 -15.53 7.92 12.70
C TRP A 441 -15.03 6.70 13.45
N LYS A 442 -15.80 6.22 14.41
CA LYS A 442 -15.51 5.00 15.18
C LYS A 442 -16.81 4.33 15.57
N VAL A 443 -16.83 3.00 15.41
CA VAL A 443 -17.91 2.12 15.88
C VAL A 443 -17.27 0.94 16.57
N ASP A 444 -17.73 0.60 17.76
CA ASP A 444 -17.18 -0.52 18.54
C ASP A 444 -17.28 -1.83 17.78
N GLY A 445 -16.22 -2.63 17.81
CA GLY A 445 -16.15 -3.90 17.08
C GLY A 445 -15.97 -3.75 15.56
N HIS A 446 -15.77 -2.53 15.06
CA HIS A 446 -15.55 -2.26 13.63
C HIS A 446 -14.11 -1.86 13.37
N TYR A 447 -13.49 -2.52 12.38
CA TYR A 447 -12.09 -2.28 12.00
C TYR A 447 -12.02 -1.87 10.52
N PRO A 448 -11.84 -0.57 10.25
CA PRO A 448 -11.77 -0.05 8.88
C PRO A 448 -10.41 -0.36 8.23
N GLY A 449 -10.43 -0.61 6.91
CA GLY A 449 -9.25 -0.53 6.08
C GLY A 449 -8.95 0.90 5.62
N GLU A 450 -7.94 1.07 4.75
CA GLU A 450 -7.55 2.35 4.19
C GLU A 450 -8.76 3.14 3.66
N PRO A 451 -8.94 4.41 4.05
CA PRO A 451 -9.97 5.26 3.48
C PRO A 451 -9.58 5.74 2.07
N ILE A 452 -10.55 5.80 1.17
CA ILE A 452 -10.39 6.38 -0.16
C ILE A 452 -11.38 7.54 -0.28
N PHE A 453 -10.87 8.75 -0.52
CA PHE A 453 -11.70 9.93 -0.74
C PHE A 453 -12.06 10.08 -2.22
N VAL A 454 -13.33 10.24 -2.52
CA VAL A 454 -13.84 10.54 -3.85
C VAL A 454 -14.58 11.87 -3.80
N PRO A 455 -14.05 12.90 -4.47
CA PRO A 455 -14.65 14.22 -4.44
C PRO A 455 -16.01 14.24 -5.17
N ASN A 456 -16.94 15.02 -4.65
CA ASN A 456 -18.14 15.39 -5.39
C ASN A 456 -17.75 16.27 -6.59
N PRO A 457 -18.11 15.89 -7.84
CA PRO A 457 -17.79 16.70 -9.02
C PRO A 457 -18.39 18.12 -8.98
N GLU A 458 -19.54 18.28 -8.30
CA GLU A 458 -20.23 19.56 -8.12
C GLU A 458 -19.91 20.21 -6.75
N GLY A 459 -18.98 19.60 -6.01
CA GLY A 459 -18.59 20.03 -4.67
C GLY A 459 -17.98 21.43 -4.65
N LYS A 460 -18.26 22.18 -3.58
CA LYS A 460 -17.82 23.57 -3.41
C LYS A 460 -16.61 23.71 -2.48
N SER A 461 -16.30 22.69 -1.71
CA SER A 461 -15.13 22.65 -0.83
C SER A 461 -14.28 21.41 -1.13
N GLU A 462 -13.04 21.43 -0.67
CA GLU A 462 -12.07 20.35 -0.88
C GLU A 462 -12.56 19.01 -0.33
N ASP A 463 -13.26 19.06 0.80
CA ASP A 463 -13.77 17.91 1.54
C ASP A 463 -15.21 17.52 1.20
N ASP A 464 -15.83 18.22 0.23
CA ASP A 464 -17.15 17.84 -0.30
C ASP A 464 -17.00 16.59 -1.18
N GLY A 465 -17.39 15.46 -0.63
CA GLY A 465 -17.22 14.15 -1.26
C GLY A 465 -17.55 13.00 -0.31
N VAL A 466 -17.12 11.82 -0.69
CA VAL A 466 -17.31 10.58 0.09
C VAL A 466 -15.98 9.97 0.44
N VAL A 467 -15.84 9.59 1.71
CA VAL A 467 -14.79 8.67 2.17
C VAL A 467 -15.37 7.27 2.20
N MET A 468 -14.74 6.33 1.48
CA MET A 468 -15.18 4.95 1.44
C MET A 468 -14.09 4.01 1.94
N THR A 469 -14.49 2.95 2.63
CA THR A 469 -13.60 1.91 3.13
C THR A 469 -14.35 0.60 3.34
N ASN A 470 -13.65 -0.53 3.19
CA ASN A 470 -14.16 -1.80 3.69
C ASN A 470 -13.96 -1.87 5.21
N VAL A 471 -14.96 -2.34 5.91
CA VAL A 471 -14.98 -2.42 7.37
C VAL A 471 -15.28 -3.86 7.79
N LEU A 472 -14.42 -4.41 8.62
CA LEU A 472 -14.67 -5.67 9.32
C LEU A 472 -15.57 -5.38 10.54
N ASP A 473 -16.79 -5.93 10.54
CA ASP A 473 -17.69 -6.00 11.68
C ASP A 473 -17.44 -7.31 12.42
N THR A 474 -16.71 -7.25 13.52
CA THR A 474 -16.34 -8.45 14.29
C THR A 474 -17.48 -9.00 15.14
N ILE A 475 -18.52 -8.20 15.38
CA ILE A 475 -19.71 -8.63 16.12
C ILE A 475 -20.54 -9.61 15.26
N LYS A 476 -20.62 -9.31 13.95
CA LYS A 476 -21.36 -10.12 12.98
C LYS A 476 -20.46 -11.08 12.18
N ASN A 477 -19.13 -10.93 12.31
CA ASN A 477 -18.14 -11.63 11.49
C ASN A 477 -18.41 -11.43 9.98
N GLN A 478 -18.50 -10.17 9.55
CA GLN A 478 -18.86 -9.78 8.19
C GLN A 478 -18.05 -8.56 7.75
N THR A 479 -17.90 -8.39 6.44
CA THR A 479 -17.32 -7.17 5.88
C THR A 479 -18.39 -6.38 5.14
N TYR A 480 -18.35 -5.05 5.32
CA TYR A 480 -19.17 -4.06 4.62
C TYR A 480 -18.29 -3.02 3.94
N LEU A 481 -18.74 -2.50 2.81
CA LEU A 481 -18.25 -1.23 2.30
C LEU A 481 -19.04 -0.11 2.98
N VAL A 482 -18.35 0.76 3.72
CA VAL A 482 -18.93 1.91 4.42
C VAL A 482 -18.63 3.18 3.65
N LEU A 483 -19.62 4.08 3.56
CA LEU A 483 -19.53 5.38 2.94
C LEU A 483 -19.77 6.45 4.01
N LEU A 484 -18.82 7.37 4.15
CA LEU A 484 -18.89 8.49 5.07
C LEU A 484 -18.95 9.80 4.27
N ASP A 485 -19.68 10.76 4.81
CA ASP A 485 -19.61 12.14 4.33
C ASP A 485 -18.22 12.73 4.60
N GLY A 486 -17.55 13.21 3.56
CA GLY A 486 -16.17 13.70 3.64
C GLY A 486 -15.99 14.93 4.52
N GLN A 487 -17.04 15.73 4.73
CA GLN A 487 -17.00 16.92 5.56
C GLN A 487 -17.16 16.58 7.04
N THR A 488 -18.16 15.75 7.37
CA THR A 488 -18.61 15.51 8.74
C THR A 488 -18.11 14.20 9.34
N MET A 489 -17.59 13.28 8.51
CA MET A 489 -17.25 11.90 8.87
C MET A 489 -18.44 11.07 9.36
N GLN A 490 -19.68 11.53 9.14
CA GLN A 490 -20.87 10.75 9.46
C GLN A 490 -21.10 9.68 8.39
N GLN A 491 -21.51 8.49 8.82
CA GLN A 491 -21.87 7.43 7.89
C GLN A 491 -23.16 7.80 7.15
N ILE A 492 -23.09 7.86 5.82
CA ILE A 492 -24.22 8.15 4.93
C ILE A 492 -24.81 6.90 4.31
N GLY A 493 -24.04 5.82 4.24
CA GLY A 493 -24.50 4.55 3.73
C GLY A 493 -23.50 3.41 3.94
N ARG A 494 -23.95 2.19 3.67
CA ARG A 494 -23.10 1.01 3.58
C ARG A 494 -23.66 0.03 2.56
N ALA A 495 -22.79 -0.78 1.97
CA ALA A 495 -23.15 -1.88 1.07
C ALA A 495 -22.56 -3.18 1.58
N GLY A 496 -23.36 -4.25 1.62
CA GLY A 496 -22.95 -5.55 2.11
C GLY A 496 -24.02 -6.25 2.94
N PRO A 497 -23.69 -7.37 3.61
CA PRO A 497 -22.32 -7.87 3.75
C PRO A 497 -21.75 -8.43 2.44
N THR A 498 -20.41 -8.44 2.33
CA THR A 498 -19.74 -9.18 1.26
C THR A 498 -19.91 -10.69 1.46
N PRO A 499 -19.81 -11.52 0.40
CA PRO A 499 -19.99 -12.96 0.50
C PRO A 499 -19.02 -13.69 1.44
N HIS A 500 -17.94 -13.04 1.80
CA HIS A 500 -16.95 -13.54 2.75
C HIS A 500 -16.36 -12.38 3.56
N VAL A 501 -15.68 -12.67 4.66
CA VAL A 501 -14.84 -11.69 5.35
C VAL A 501 -13.65 -11.36 4.45
N ILE A 502 -13.50 -10.10 4.08
CA ILE A 502 -12.30 -9.64 3.39
C ILE A 502 -11.20 -9.48 4.44
N PRO A 503 -10.07 -10.19 4.31
CA PRO A 503 -8.96 -10.03 5.25
C PRO A 503 -8.47 -8.57 5.33
N HIS A 504 -7.79 -8.22 6.42
CA HIS A 504 -7.09 -6.95 6.50
C HIS A 504 -6.19 -6.81 5.28
N GLY A 505 -6.36 -5.71 4.57
CA GLY A 505 -5.72 -5.49 3.29
C GLY A 505 -4.77 -4.31 3.32
N PHE A 506 -4.24 -4.01 2.15
CA PHE A 506 -3.35 -2.91 1.89
C PHE A 506 -4.12 -1.75 1.27
N HIS A 507 -3.67 -1.30 0.09
CA HIS A 507 -4.17 -0.11 -0.57
C HIS A 507 -5.33 -0.40 -1.51
N GLY A 508 -6.04 0.65 -1.82
CA GLY A 508 -7.09 0.66 -2.82
C GLY A 508 -7.01 1.89 -3.72
N ARG A 509 -7.72 1.82 -4.84
CA ARG A 509 -7.88 2.95 -5.75
C ARG A 509 -9.27 2.93 -6.36
N TYR A 510 -9.92 4.09 -6.35
CA TYR A 510 -11.16 4.29 -7.08
C TYR A 510 -10.88 4.86 -8.47
N TYR A 511 -11.56 4.30 -9.48
CA TYR A 511 -11.53 4.78 -10.85
C TYR A 511 -12.94 5.06 -11.33
N ASP A 512 -13.19 6.28 -11.77
CA ASP A 512 -14.46 6.65 -12.39
C ASP A 512 -14.67 5.89 -13.72
N ARG A 513 -15.91 5.56 -14.06
CA ARG A 513 -16.26 4.83 -15.26
C ARG A 513 -15.82 5.53 -16.55
N LYS A 514 -15.77 6.86 -16.57
CA LYS A 514 -15.29 7.62 -17.73
C LYS A 514 -13.81 7.32 -18.02
N LEU A 515 -13.01 7.09 -17.00
CA LEU A 515 -11.63 6.64 -17.13
C LEU A 515 -11.58 5.17 -17.59
N ASN A 516 -12.52 4.34 -17.16
CA ASN A 516 -12.64 2.94 -17.59
C ASN A 516 -13.08 2.83 -19.06
N ALA A 517 -13.98 3.67 -19.54
CA ALA A 517 -14.49 3.64 -20.92
C ALA A 517 -13.43 4.01 -21.97
N ALA A 518 -12.53 4.94 -21.66
CA ALA A 518 -11.35 5.20 -22.50
C ALA A 518 -10.40 3.99 -22.59
N ALA A 519 -10.54 3.08 -21.64
CA ALA A 519 -9.78 1.86 -21.47
C ALA A 519 -10.42 0.64 -22.15
N GLU A 520 -11.73 0.66 -22.38
CA GLU A 520 -12.48 -0.42 -23.05
C GLU A 520 -12.46 -0.32 -24.59
N THR A 521 -11.93 0.77 -25.15
CA THR A 521 -11.72 0.87 -26.61
C THR A 521 -10.48 0.04 -26.94
N PRO A 522 -10.60 -1.08 -27.67
CA PRO A 522 -9.42 -1.82 -28.10
C PRO A 522 -8.51 -0.87 -28.86
N ALA A 523 -7.25 -0.76 -28.48
CA ALA A 523 -6.26 -0.13 -29.34
C ALA A 523 -6.38 -0.80 -30.71
N ALA A 524 -6.69 -0.02 -31.74
CA ALA A 524 -6.70 -0.53 -33.11
C ALA A 524 -5.38 -1.27 -33.31
N VAL A 525 -5.51 -2.57 -33.59
CA VAL A 525 -4.37 -3.40 -33.98
C VAL A 525 -3.82 -2.77 -35.25
N TRP A 526 -2.73 -2.02 -35.12
CA TRP A 526 -1.94 -1.63 -36.28
C TRP A 526 -1.21 -2.88 -36.74
N VAL A 527 -1.67 -3.44 -37.82
CA VAL A 527 -1.05 -4.54 -38.61
C VAL A 527 0.29 -4.04 -39.14
#